data_6a753ee5b190491eb115c9e12ecde501
#
_entry.id   6a753ee5b190491eb115c9e12ecde501
#
_cell.length_a   1.000
_cell.length_b   1.000
_cell.length_c   1.000
_cell.angle_alpha   90.00
_cell.angle_beta   90.00
_cell.angle_gamma   90.00
#
_symmetry.space_group_name_H-M   'P 1'
#
loop_
_entity.id
_entity.type
_entity.pdbx_description
1 polymer ?
#
loop_
_entity_poly.entity_id
_entity_poly.type
_entity_poly.pdbx_seq_one_letter_code
_entity_poly.pdbx_strand_id
1 'polypeptide(L)'
;MADNFKPKDDKVILDVKQLKKYFPVYGGLLRHVVNYVKAVDDVDFFVREGETLGLVGESGCGKTTAGRAVLRIYEPTDGKVMFKSRALSTTGKPEWINLRELDKQDLKTARQDISMIFQDPIGSLNPRMTVYDIITEPMVIHNKIAPDTEDYVISLLERVGLRPEHVRRYPHEFSGGQRQRIGIARSLALNPQVIICDEPVSALDVSVQAQTLNLMNDLKADFNLAYIFIAHDLSVVQHISDRVAVMYVGRIAEMADSMALYNAPLHPYTEALMSAVPRPNPRLKKERIVMKGDVADPGNPPPGCLFHPRCRYAVDKCKTEIPQLRELKPDHYVSCHLADELELKGIAEIN
;
A
#
# COMPACT_ATOMS: atom_id res chain seq x y z
N MET A 1 15.00 -20.51 5.82
CA MET A 1 14.19 -20.53 7.06
C MET A 1 14.48 -19.26 7.82
N ALA A 2 13.45 -18.59 8.35
CA ALA A 2 13.61 -17.32 9.08
C ALA A 2 14.01 -17.61 10.55
N ASP A 3 15.12 -18.30 10.75
CA ASP A 3 15.62 -18.59 12.09
C ASP A 3 15.94 -17.28 12.83
N ASN A 4 15.23 -17.04 13.95
CA ASN A 4 15.32 -15.87 14.84
C ASN A 4 14.56 -14.58 14.44
N PHE A 5 13.64 -14.61 13.47
CA PHE A 5 12.76 -13.46 13.27
C PHE A 5 11.75 -13.34 14.41
N LYS A 6 11.68 -12.13 15.01
CA LYS A 6 10.67 -11.79 16.02
C LYS A 6 9.81 -10.64 15.50
N PRO A 7 8.52 -10.87 15.24
CA PRO A 7 7.59 -9.78 14.91
C PRO A 7 7.39 -8.85 16.11
N LYS A 8 6.83 -7.65 15.88
CA LYS A 8 6.50 -6.69 16.96
C LYS A 8 5.48 -7.27 17.95
N ASP A 9 4.48 -8.00 17.41
CA ASP A 9 3.44 -8.70 18.17
C ASP A 9 2.95 -9.94 17.41
N ASP A 10 2.15 -10.77 18.06
CA ASP A 10 1.67 -12.05 17.49
C ASP A 10 0.66 -11.89 16.35
N LYS A 11 0.03 -10.71 16.22
CA LYS A 11 -0.95 -10.39 15.17
C LYS A 11 -0.29 -9.95 13.87
N VAL A 12 1.01 -9.62 13.88
CA VAL A 12 1.72 -9.23 12.66
C VAL A 12 1.72 -10.41 11.66
N ILE A 13 1.32 -10.12 10.41
CA ILE A 13 1.29 -11.08 9.31
C ILE A 13 2.34 -10.77 8.23
N LEU A 14 2.66 -9.49 8.09
CA LEU A 14 3.69 -8.99 7.16
C LEU A 14 4.57 -7.99 7.89
N ASP A 15 5.89 -8.15 7.80
CA ASP A 15 6.87 -7.22 8.39
C ASP A 15 7.96 -6.91 7.35
N VAL A 16 8.04 -5.67 6.96
CA VAL A 16 8.97 -5.14 5.95
C VAL A 16 10.08 -4.38 6.67
N LYS A 17 11.32 -4.74 6.43
CA LYS A 17 12.51 -4.16 7.06
C LYS A 17 13.52 -3.69 6.04
N GLN A 18 13.90 -2.42 6.14
CA GLN A 18 14.95 -1.77 5.34
C GLN A 18 14.76 -2.03 3.83
N LEU A 19 13.51 -2.06 3.37
CA LEU A 19 13.19 -2.34 1.98
C LEU A 19 13.76 -1.26 1.08
N LYS A 20 14.52 -1.69 0.04
CA LYS A 20 15.10 -0.82 -0.97
C LYS A 20 14.71 -1.28 -2.37
N LYS A 21 14.33 -0.31 -3.22
CA LYS A 21 14.18 -0.53 -4.66
C LYS A 21 14.76 0.65 -5.40
N TYR A 22 15.87 0.40 -6.07
CA TYR A 22 16.59 1.37 -6.89
C TYR A 22 16.47 1.00 -8.36
N PHE A 23 16.19 1.97 -9.20
CA PHE A 23 16.15 1.79 -10.65
C PHE A 23 17.39 2.43 -11.27
N PRO A 24 18.17 1.67 -12.08
CA PRO A 24 19.35 2.22 -12.72
C PRO A 24 18.95 3.22 -13.83
N VAL A 25 19.64 4.35 -13.88
CA VAL A 25 19.58 5.33 -14.96
C VAL A 25 20.75 5.07 -15.89
N TYR A 26 20.46 4.83 -17.15
CA TYR A 26 21.48 4.54 -18.16
C TYR A 26 21.81 5.81 -18.95
N GLY A 27 23.09 6.04 -19.18
CA GLY A 27 23.60 7.17 -19.97
C GLY A 27 24.70 6.78 -20.96
N GLY A 28 24.98 7.69 -21.89
CA GLY A 28 26.03 7.49 -22.92
C GLY A 28 25.68 6.48 -24.01
N LEU A 29 26.51 6.44 -25.06
CA LEU A 29 26.32 5.57 -26.23
C LEU A 29 26.38 4.08 -25.87
N LEU A 30 27.17 3.72 -24.87
CA LEU A 30 27.38 2.33 -24.38
C LEU A 30 26.39 1.92 -23.27
N ARG A 31 25.36 2.73 -22.97
CA ARG A 31 24.35 2.43 -21.96
C ARG A 31 24.89 1.94 -20.61
N HIS A 32 25.92 2.62 -20.07
CA HIS A 32 26.39 2.34 -18.73
C HIS A 32 25.50 3.00 -17.67
N VAL A 33 25.45 2.44 -16.47
CA VAL A 33 24.68 3.01 -15.35
C VAL A 33 25.39 4.28 -14.88
N VAL A 34 24.69 5.41 -14.93
CA VAL A 34 25.20 6.75 -14.51
C VAL A 34 24.67 7.18 -13.16
N ASN A 35 23.48 6.71 -12.77
CA ASN A 35 22.84 7.04 -11.52
C ASN A 35 21.77 5.98 -11.14
N TYR A 36 21.19 6.12 -9.95
CA TYR A 36 20.06 5.31 -9.48
C TYR A 36 18.93 6.20 -8.97
N VAL A 37 17.71 5.94 -9.42
CA VAL A 37 16.50 6.50 -8.81
C VAL A 37 16.13 5.64 -7.60
N LYS A 38 16.22 6.20 -6.40
CA LYS A 38 15.90 5.54 -5.13
C LYS A 38 14.41 5.62 -4.84
N ALA A 39 13.62 4.83 -5.58
CA ALA A 39 12.16 4.88 -5.49
C ALA A 39 11.62 4.37 -4.14
N VAL A 40 12.32 3.42 -3.51
CA VAL A 40 12.11 2.96 -2.13
C VAL A 40 13.49 2.88 -1.49
N ASP A 41 13.69 3.56 -0.37
CA ASP A 41 14.98 3.72 0.29
C ASP A 41 14.85 3.59 1.80
N ASP A 42 15.16 2.42 2.33
CA ASP A 42 15.15 2.12 3.77
C ASP A 42 13.75 2.22 4.39
N VAL A 43 12.78 1.51 3.82
CA VAL A 43 11.37 1.54 4.25
C VAL A 43 11.10 0.41 5.23
N ASP A 44 10.56 0.78 6.41
CA ASP A 44 10.11 -0.13 7.46
C ASP A 44 8.62 0.07 7.72
N PHE A 45 7.84 -0.99 7.68
CA PHE A 45 6.46 -1.04 8.14
C PHE A 45 6.01 -2.49 8.39
N PHE A 46 4.92 -2.64 9.12
CA PHE A 46 4.31 -3.94 9.34
C PHE A 46 2.79 -3.85 9.22
N VAL A 47 2.15 -5.00 8.97
CA VAL A 47 0.70 -5.15 8.84
C VAL A 47 0.24 -6.28 9.73
N ARG A 48 -0.87 -6.08 10.46
CA ARG A 48 -1.50 -7.07 11.33
C ARG A 48 -2.62 -7.82 10.61
N GLU A 49 -2.97 -8.99 11.08
CA GLU A 49 -4.14 -9.75 10.62
C GLU A 49 -5.42 -8.90 10.76
N GLY A 50 -6.25 -8.82 9.72
CA GLY A 50 -7.48 -8.03 9.71
C GLY A 50 -7.28 -6.50 9.67
N GLU A 51 -6.05 -6.02 9.55
CA GLU A 51 -5.71 -4.59 9.53
C GLU A 51 -5.69 -4.03 8.11
N THR A 52 -6.09 -2.77 7.97
CA THR A 52 -5.81 -1.95 6.78
C THR A 52 -4.72 -0.94 7.12
N LEU A 53 -3.53 -1.12 6.53
CA LEU A 53 -2.46 -0.11 6.55
C LEU A 53 -2.59 0.78 5.31
N GLY A 54 -2.95 2.05 5.51
CA GLY A 54 -2.94 3.07 4.46
C GLY A 54 -1.51 3.52 4.16
N LEU A 55 -1.10 3.54 2.90
CA LEU A 55 0.19 4.09 2.46
C LEU A 55 -0.07 5.33 1.61
N VAL A 56 0.26 6.50 2.15
CA VAL A 56 -0.06 7.80 1.56
C VAL A 56 1.18 8.65 1.29
N GLY A 57 1.03 9.70 0.48
CA GLY A 57 2.07 10.67 0.13
C GLY A 57 1.87 11.24 -1.26
N GLU A 58 2.66 12.25 -1.63
CA GLU A 58 2.60 12.90 -2.94
C GLU A 58 2.83 11.89 -4.09
N SER A 59 2.32 12.22 -5.29
CA SER A 59 2.57 11.39 -6.48
C SER A 59 4.07 11.23 -6.73
N GLY A 60 4.49 10.02 -7.12
CA GLY A 60 5.91 9.72 -7.37
C GLY A 60 6.76 9.47 -6.12
N CYS A 61 6.22 9.52 -4.89
CA CYS A 61 7.02 9.28 -3.68
C CYS A 61 7.39 7.81 -3.43
N GLY A 62 6.96 6.86 -4.29
CA GLY A 62 7.39 5.46 -4.24
C GLY A 62 6.37 4.44 -3.71
N LYS A 63 5.13 4.84 -3.37
CA LYS A 63 4.08 3.95 -2.81
C LYS A 63 3.80 2.69 -3.63
N THR A 64 3.43 2.87 -4.89
CA THR A 64 3.20 1.76 -5.84
C THR A 64 4.44 0.86 -5.97
N THR A 65 5.64 1.48 -6.01
CA THR A 65 6.90 0.74 -6.08
C THR A 65 7.12 -0.10 -4.82
N ALA A 66 6.82 0.43 -3.63
CA ALA A 66 6.90 -0.31 -2.37
C ALA A 66 5.96 -1.52 -2.36
N GLY A 67 4.68 -1.34 -2.72
CA GLY A 67 3.73 -2.44 -2.82
C GLY A 67 4.17 -3.52 -3.82
N ARG A 68 4.64 -3.12 -5.00
CA ARG A 68 5.14 -4.06 -6.03
C ARG A 68 6.45 -4.75 -5.61
N ALA A 69 7.29 -4.09 -4.81
CA ALA A 69 8.52 -4.69 -4.26
C ALA A 69 8.20 -5.72 -3.17
N VAL A 70 7.19 -5.48 -2.33
CA VAL A 70 6.72 -6.48 -1.34
C VAL A 70 6.30 -7.79 -2.02
N LEU A 71 5.56 -7.71 -3.14
CA LEU A 71 5.15 -8.88 -3.94
C LEU A 71 6.26 -9.46 -4.84
N ARG A 72 7.43 -8.84 -4.87
CA ARG A 72 8.49 -9.15 -5.85
C ARG A 72 8.01 -9.10 -7.31
N ILE A 73 7.03 -8.25 -7.64
CA ILE A 73 6.76 -7.84 -9.02
C ILE A 73 7.97 -7.02 -9.52
N TYR A 74 8.46 -6.12 -8.65
CA TYR A 74 9.79 -5.54 -8.79
C TYR A 74 10.73 -6.23 -7.80
N GLU A 75 11.80 -6.86 -8.30
CA GLU A 75 12.80 -7.45 -7.42
C GLU A 75 13.41 -6.38 -6.51
N PRO A 76 13.31 -6.51 -5.16
CA PRO A 76 13.93 -5.57 -4.23
C PRO A 76 15.43 -5.50 -4.42
N THR A 77 16.01 -4.31 -4.32
CA THR A 77 17.46 -4.14 -4.33
C THR A 77 18.08 -4.67 -3.04
N ASP A 78 17.41 -4.39 -1.90
CA ASP A 78 17.83 -4.86 -0.58
C ASP A 78 16.67 -4.87 0.41
N GLY A 79 16.90 -5.33 1.66
CA GLY A 79 15.92 -5.41 2.73
C GLY A 79 15.32 -6.80 2.92
N LYS A 80 14.34 -6.90 3.81
CA LYS A 80 13.62 -8.15 4.12
C LYS A 80 12.12 -7.92 4.01
N VAL A 81 11.41 -8.92 3.50
CA VAL A 81 9.95 -8.96 3.48
C VAL A 81 9.52 -10.26 4.16
N MET A 82 9.32 -10.17 5.47
CA MET A 82 8.89 -11.30 6.30
C MET A 82 7.37 -11.44 6.21
N PHE A 83 6.91 -12.61 5.80
CA PHE A 83 5.50 -12.91 5.61
C PHE A 83 5.12 -14.23 6.28
N LYS A 84 3.96 -14.28 6.96
CA LYS A 84 3.44 -15.45 7.66
C LYS A 84 2.56 -16.25 6.70
N SER A 85 3.16 -17.12 5.90
CA SER A 85 2.46 -17.89 4.85
C SER A 85 1.78 -19.14 5.37
N ARG A 86 0.55 -19.40 4.88
CA ARG A 86 -0.18 -20.66 5.03
C ARG A 86 0.23 -21.66 3.96
N ALA A 87 0.43 -21.18 2.73
CA ALA A 87 0.66 -22.02 1.56
C ALA A 87 2.03 -22.72 1.56
N LEU A 88 3.03 -22.16 2.25
CA LEU A 88 4.38 -22.73 2.42
C LEU A 88 4.59 -23.36 3.80
N SER A 89 3.54 -23.54 4.59
CA SER A 89 3.64 -24.18 5.88
C SER A 89 3.96 -25.66 5.75
N THR A 90 4.93 -26.14 6.52
CA THR A 90 5.28 -27.56 6.66
C THR A 90 4.59 -28.22 7.85
N THR A 91 4.12 -27.42 8.81
CA THR A 91 3.53 -27.87 10.08
C THR A 91 1.99 -27.78 10.12
N GLY A 92 1.36 -27.25 9.05
CA GLY A 92 -0.06 -26.95 9.00
C GLY A 92 -0.46 -25.66 9.73
N LYS A 93 0.49 -24.93 10.33
CA LYS A 93 0.31 -23.59 10.90
C LYS A 93 1.09 -22.59 10.08
N PRO A 94 0.59 -21.33 9.91
CA PRO A 94 1.32 -20.32 9.16
C PRO A 94 2.76 -20.14 9.67
N GLU A 95 3.72 -20.14 8.75
CA GLU A 95 5.15 -20.02 9.05
C GLU A 95 5.76 -18.74 8.47
N TRP A 96 6.73 -18.15 9.19
CA TRP A 96 7.45 -16.98 8.73
C TRP A 96 8.44 -17.33 7.63
N ILE A 97 8.33 -16.64 6.51
CA ILE A 97 9.20 -16.77 5.35
C ILE A 97 9.73 -15.37 4.94
N ASN A 98 10.91 -15.31 4.36
CA ASN A 98 11.38 -14.09 3.72
C ASN A 98 11.06 -14.16 2.22
N LEU A 99 10.04 -13.42 1.77
CA LEU A 99 9.60 -13.42 0.36
C LEU A 99 10.75 -13.09 -0.61
N ARG A 100 11.72 -12.27 -0.20
CA ARG A 100 12.86 -11.89 -1.03
C ARG A 100 13.81 -13.06 -1.32
N GLU A 101 13.93 -14.01 -0.41
CA GLU A 101 14.88 -15.12 -0.50
C GLU A 101 14.30 -16.37 -1.17
N LEU A 102 12.98 -16.40 -1.40
CA LEU A 102 12.33 -17.55 -2.03
C LEU A 102 12.79 -17.75 -3.47
N ASP A 103 12.92 -18.98 -3.87
CA ASP A 103 13.07 -19.34 -5.27
C ASP A 103 11.76 -19.07 -6.06
N LYS A 104 11.79 -19.34 -7.38
CA LYS A 104 10.61 -19.05 -8.24
C LYS A 104 9.40 -19.91 -7.89
N GLN A 105 9.61 -21.17 -7.48
CA GLN A 105 8.52 -22.10 -7.19
C GLN A 105 7.86 -21.76 -5.85
N ASP A 106 8.66 -21.52 -4.83
CA ASP A 106 8.17 -21.14 -3.51
C ASP A 106 7.53 -19.75 -3.53
N LEU A 107 8.09 -18.81 -4.28
CA LEU A 107 7.46 -17.50 -4.48
C LEU A 107 6.10 -17.62 -5.19
N LYS A 108 5.99 -18.51 -6.21
CA LYS A 108 4.71 -18.81 -6.84
C LYS A 108 3.73 -19.35 -5.80
N THR A 109 4.15 -20.29 -4.94
CA THR A 109 3.31 -20.87 -3.88
C THR A 109 2.89 -19.80 -2.86
N ALA A 110 3.81 -18.97 -2.37
CA ALA A 110 3.52 -17.88 -1.42
C ALA A 110 2.49 -16.87 -1.96
N ARG A 111 2.46 -16.66 -3.28
CA ARG A 111 1.48 -15.78 -3.96
C ARG A 111 0.04 -16.30 -3.95
N GLN A 112 -0.24 -17.47 -3.39
CA GLN A 112 -1.60 -17.87 -3.06
C GLN A 112 -2.14 -17.09 -1.85
N ASP A 113 -1.27 -16.73 -0.91
CA ASP A 113 -1.61 -16.05 0.34
C ASP A 113 -1.58 -14.53 0.25
N ILE A 114 -0.98 -13.96 -0.81
CA ILE A 114 -0.85 -12.51 -0.99
C ILE A 114 -1.17 -12.11 -2.43
N SER A 115 -2.10 -11.17 -2.60
CA SER A 115 -2.62 -10.75 -3.91
C SER A 115 -2.49 -9.25 -4.11
N MET A 116 -2.85 -8.75 -5.30
CA MET A 116 -2.83 -7.32 -5.63
C MET A 116 -4.03 -6.91 -6.48
N ILE A 117 -4.63 -5.77 -6.12
CA ILE A 117 -5.58 -5.02 -6.94
C ILE A 117 -4.81 -3.87 -7.59
N PHE A 118 -4.83 -3.80 -8.93
CA PHE A 118 -4.08 -2.82 -9.71
C PHE A 118 -4.85 -1.51 -9.89
N GLN A 119 -4.12 -0.42 -10.10
CA GLN A 119 -4.64 0.95 -10.25
C GLN A 119 -5.60 1.12 -11.43
N ASP A 120 -5.35 0.45 -12.56
CA ASP A 120 -6.16 0.55 -13.77
C ASP A 120 -7.11 -0.66 -13.89
N PRO A 121 -8.41 -0.50 -13.59
CA PRO A 121 -9.38 -1.59 -13.73
C PRO A 121 -9.63 -2.00 -15.18
N ILE A 122 -9.31 -1.16 -16.17
CA ILE A 122 -9.46 -1.46 -17.59
C ILE A 122 -8.26 -2.26 -18.10
N GLY A 123 -7.07 -1.74 -17.89
CA GLY A 123 -5.83 -2.38 -18.35
C GLY A 123 -5.45 -3.65 -17.59
N SER A 124 -6.03 -3.85 -16.39
CA SER A 124 -5.74 -5.04 -15.56
C SER A 124 -6.56 -6.28 -15.96
N LEU A 125 -7.62 -6.13 -16.77
CA LEU A 125 -8.47 -7.23 -17.23
C LEU A 125 -8.22 -7.51 -18.71
N ASN A 126 -7.93 -8.76 -19.07
CA ASN A 126 -7.79 -9.14 -20.47
C ASN A 126 -9.15 -9.06 -21.19
N PRO A 127 -9.34 -8.16 -22.19
CA PRO A 127 -10.63 -7.95 -22.83
C PRO A 127 -11.14 -9.15 -23.67
N ARG A 128 -10.29 -10.15 -23.91
CA ARG A 128 -10.62 -11.38 -24.66
C ARG A 128 -11.04 -12.54 -23.78
N MET A 129 -10.96 -12.39 -22.45
CA MET A 129 -11.35 -13.39 -21.46
C MET A 129 -12.75 -13.06 -20.92
N THR A 130 -13.53 -14.08 -20.63
CA THR A 130 -14.79 -13.93 -19.89
C THR A 130 -14.50 -13.58 -18.43
N VAL A 131 -15.52 -13.11 -17.72
CA VAL A 131 -15.40 -12.86 -16.26
C VAL A 131 -15.00 -14.13 -15.52
N TYR A 132 -15.56 -15.29 -15.92
CA TYR A 132 -15.16 -16.60 -15.41
C TYR A 132 -13.65 -16.85 -15.58
N ASP A 133 -13.15 -16.70 -16.81
CA ASP A 133 -11.74 -16.94 -17.12
C ASP A 133 -10.81 -16.02 -16.33
N ILE A 134 -11.20 -14.74 -16.17
CA ILE A 134 -10.44 -13.73 -15.42
C ILE A 134 -10.34 -14.09 -13.94
N ILE A 135 -11.46 -14.50 -13.32
CA ILE A 135 -11.47 -14.84 -11.89
C ILE A 135 -10.77 -16.17 -11.64
N THR A 136 -10.89 -17.13 -12.55
CA THR A 136 -10.26 -18.45 -12.42
C THR A 136 -8.79 -18.48 -12.85
N GLU A 137 -8.28 -17.47 -13.56
CA GLU A 137 -6.87 -17.43 -14.00
C GLU A 137 -5.87 -17.72 -12.87
N PRO A 138 -5.94 -17.09 -11.67
CA PRO A 138 -5.09 -17.45 -10.55
C PRO A 138 -5.25 -18.92 -10.11
N MET A 139 -6.48 -19.43 -10.13
CA MET A 139 -6.77 -20.83 -9.75
C MET A 139 -6.15 -21.81 -10.75
N VAL A 140 -6.22 -21.51 -12.06
CA VAL A 140 -5.56 -22.31 -13.12
C VAL A 140 -4.05 -22.34 -12.90
N ILE A 141 -3.43 -21.17 -12.68
CA ILE A 141 -1.98 -21.03 -12.47
C ILE A 141 -1.51 -21.89 -11.27
N HIS A 142 -2.34 -22.00 -10.24
CA HIS A 142 -2.04 -22.75 -9.01
C HIS A 142 -2.65 -24.15 -8.94
N ASN A 143 -3.21 -24.66 -10.05
CA ASN A 143 -3.85 -25.99 -10.15
C ASN A 143 -4.94 -26.19 -9.08
N LYS A 144 -5.79 -25.17 -8.87
CA LYS A 144 -6.88 -25.16 -7.89
C LYS A 144 -8.28 -25.26 -8.52
N ILE A 145 -8.38 -25.62 -9.80
CA ILE A 145 -9.66 -25.85 -10.47
C ILE A 145 -10.27 -27.17 -9.97
N ALA A 146 -11.54 -27.12 -9.58
CA ALA A 146 -12.33 -28.23 -9.08
C ALA A 146 -13.71 -28.27 -9.79
N PRO A 147 -14.49 -29.35 -9.67
CA PRO A 147 -15.81 -29.43 -10.34
C PRO A 147 -16.80 -28.34 -9.91
N ASP A 148 -16.68 -27.81 -8.70
CA ASP A 148 -17.51 -26.76 -8.09
C ASP A 148 -16.95 -25.34 -8.30
N THR A 149 -15.91 -25.17 -9.14
CA THR A 149 -15.27 -23.87 -9.34
C THR A 149 -16.24 -22.83 -9.91
N GLU A 150 -17.20 -23.20 -10.76
CA GLU A 150 -18.17 -22.24 -11.30
C GLU A 150 -19.09 -21.70 -10.20
N ASP A 151 -19.58 -22.55 -9.31
CA ASP A 151 -20.40 -22.14 -8.14
C ASP A 151 -19.59 -21.22 -7.21
N TYR A 152 -18.32 -21.53 -6.99
CA TYR A 152 -17.42 -20.67 -6.22
C TYR A 152 -17.22 -19.31 -6.88
N VAL A 153 -16.99 -19.22 -8.20
CA VAL A 153 -16.87 -17.96 -8.94
C VAL A 153 -18.16 -17.16 -8.85
N ILE A 154 -19.33 -17.80 -8.99
CA ILE A 154 -20.63 -17.16 -8.81
C ILE A 154 -20.75 -16.57 -7.41
N SER A 155 -20.38 -17.31 -6.38
CA SER A 155 -20.39 -16.83 -5.00
C SER A 155 -19.50 -15.59 -4.80
N LEU A 156 -18.32 -15.54 -5.43
CA LEU A 156 -17.44 -14.37 -5.41
C LEU A 156 -18.06 -13.18 -6.13
N LEU A 157 -18.73 -13.39 -7.27
CA LEU A 157 -19.45 -12.33 -7.98
C LEU A 157 -20.56 -11.72 -7.12
N GLU A 158 -21.36 -12.55 -6.48
CA GLU A 158 -22.43 -12.09 -5.58
C GLU A 158 -21.86 -11.28 -4.40
N ARG A 159 -20.76 -11.71 -3.79
CA ARG A 159 -20.07 -11.00 -2.71
C ARG A 159 -19.57 -9.61 -3.14
N VAL A 160 -19.15 -9.44 -4.39
CA VAL A 160 -18.78 -8.11 -4.90
C VAL A 160 -19.97 -7.34 -5.50
N GLY A 161 -21.23 -7.84 -5.32
CA GLY A 161 -22.44 -7.19 -5.78
C GLY A 161 -22.66 -7.25 -7.29
N LEU A 162 -22.15 -8.29 -7.95
CA LEU A 162 -22.42 -8.63 -9.34
C LEU A 162 -23.41 -9.79 -9.42
N ARG A 163 -24.09 -9.96 -10.57
CA ARG A 163 -25.09 -11.01 -10.75
C ARG A 163 -24.45 -12.30 -11.29
N PRO A 164 -25.02 -13.49 -10.99
CA PRO A 164 -24.56 -14.78 -11.52
C PRO A 164 -24.41 -14.81 -13.04
N GLU A 165 -25.38 -14.24 -13.78
CA GLU A 165 -25.34 -14.22 -15.24
C GLU A 165 -24.18 -13.43 -15.83
N HIS A 166 -23.45 -12.63 -15.03
CA HIS A 166 -22.28 -11.90 -15.47
C HIS A 166 -21.06 -12.80 -15.71
N VAL A 167 -21.07 -14.04 -15.23
CA VAL A 167 -19.96 -15.00 -15.31
C VAL A 167 -19.47 -15.24 -16.76
N ARG A 168 -20.38 -15.21 -17.74
CA ARG A 168 -20.08 -15.46 -19.17
C ARG A 168 -19.82 -14.20 -20.00
N ARG A 169 -19.94 -13.02 -19.41
CA ARG A 169 -19.74 -11.75 -20.10
C ARG A 169 -18.25 -11.36 -20.18
N TYR A 170 -17.97 -10.39 -21.06
CA TYR A 170 -16.64 -9.85 -21.28
C TYR A 170 -16.47 -8.48 -20.61
N PRO A 171 -15.24 -8.08 -20.25
CA PRO A 171 -14.97 -6.82 -19.54
C PRO A 171 -15.55 -5.57 -20.21
N HIS A 172 -15.57 -5.51 -21.53
CA HIS A 172 -16.10 -4.36 -22.28
C HIS A 172 -17.61 -4.13 -22.12
N GLU A 173 -18.36 -5.12 -21.62
CA GLU A 173 -19.80 -5.02 -21.34
C GLU A 173 -20.12 -4.39 -19.95
N PHE A 174 -19.09 -4.00 -19.19
CA PHE A 174 -19.22 -3.52 -17.81
C PHE A 174 -18.79 -2.06 -17.65
N SER A 175 -19.41 -1.35 -16.71
CA SER A 175 -18.96 -0.03 -16.26
C SER A 175 -17.60 -0.10 -15.57
N GLY A 176 -16.92 1.04 -15.38
CA GLY A 176 -15.66 1.13 -14.67
C GLY A 176 -15.72 0.53 -13.26
N GLY A 177 -16.74 0.88 -12.49
CA GLY A 177 -16.96 0.34 -11.14
C GLY A 177 -17.24 -1.16 -11.13
N GLN A 178 -17.97 -1.69 -12.13
CA GLN A 178 -18.19 -3.13 -12.24
C GLN A 178 -16.90 -3.87 -12.62
N ARG A 179 -16.04 -3.31 -13.49
CA ARG A 179 -14.73 -3.88 -13.80
C ARG A 179 -13.83 -3.91 -12.56
N GLN A 180 -13.87 -2.86 -11.75
CA GLN A 180 -13.16 -2.84 -10.47
C GLN A 180 -13.62 -3.99 -9.56
N ARG A 181 -14.93 -4.23 -9.46
CA ARG A 181 -15.49 -5.35 -8.69
C ARG A 181 -15.05 -6.71 -9.22
N ILE A 182 -14.91 -6.88 -10.55
CA ILE A 182 -14.33 -8.11 -11.15
C ILE A 182 -12.87 -8.25 -10.75
N GLY A 183 -12.08 -7.18 -10.76
CA GLY A 183 -10.70 -7.17 -10.30
C GLY A 183 -10.55 -7.54 -8.81
N ILE A 184 -11.48 -7.05 -7.97
CA ILE A 184 -11.57 -7.43 -6.55
C ILE A 184 -11.91 -8.93 -6.42
N ALA A 185 -12.91 -9.44 -7.14
CA ALA A 185 -13.27 -10.86 -7.12
C ALA A 185 -12.09 -11.75 -7.56
N ARG A 186 -11.35 -11.37 -8.61
CA ARG A 186 -10.12 -12.06 -9.04
C ARG A 186 -9.08 -12.10 -7.93
N SER A 187 -8.88 -11.01 -7.19
CA SER A 187 -7.90 -10.96 -6.10
C SER A 187 -8.25 -11.89 -4.94
N LEU A 188 -9.53 -12.22 -4.77
CA LEU A 188 -10.05 -13.12 -3.73
C LEU A 188 -10.02 -14.60 -4.13
N ALA A 189 -9.84 -14.92 -5.41
CA ALA A 189 -10.02 -16.27 -5.97
C ALA A 189 -9.22 -17.39 -5.26
N LEU A 190 -8.05 -17.04 -4.69
CA LEU A 190 -7.20 -17.98 -3.94
C LEU A 190 -7.36 -17.84 -2.42
N ASN A 191 -8.34 -17.06 -1.94
CA ASN A 191 -8.55 -16.76 -0.52
C ASN A 191 -7.27 -16.27 0.17
N PRO A 192 -6.68 -15.14 -0.28
CA PRO A 192 -5.42 -14.62 0.25
C PRO A 192 -5.58 -14.14 1.70
N GLN A 193 -4.46 -13.95 2.40
CA GLN A 193 -4.41 -13.33 3.73
C GLN A 193 -4.18 -11.82 3.64
N VAL A 194 -3.43 -11.39 2.62
CA VAL A 194 -3.06 -9.96 2.41
C VAL A 194 -3.39 -9.57 0.97
N ILE A 195 -3.99 -8.40 0.79
CA ILE A 195 -4.19 -7.79 -0.54
C ILE A 195 -3.55 -6.41 -0.56
N ILE A 196 -2.65 -6.19 -1.53
CA ILE A 196 -2.11 -4.86 -1.80
C ILE A 196 -3.03 -4.16 -2.80
N CYS A 197 -3.62 -3.03 -2.39
CA CYS A 197 -4.57 -2.25 -3.18
C CYS A 197 -3.85 -1.01 -3.72
N ASP A 198 -3.43 -1.04 -4.99
CA ASP A 198 -2.72 0.07 -5.64
C ASP A 198 -3.74 1.03 -6.26
N GLU A 199 -4.08 2.12 -5.54
CA GLU A 199 -5.06 3.14 -5.91
C GLU A 199 -6.41 2.57 -6.41
N PRO A 200 -7.07 1.67 -5.67
CA PRO A 200 -8.17 0.85 -6.19
C PRO A 200 -9.44 1.63 -6.51
N VAL A 201 -9.52 2.91 -6.14
CA VAL A 201 -10.70 3.75 -6.34
C VAL A 201 -10.41 5.05 -7.10
N SER A 202 -9.15 5.32 -7.49
CA SER A 202 -8.74 6.60 -8.07
C SER A 202 -9.40 6.93 -9.42
N ALA A 203 -9.78 5.90 -10.19
CA ALA A 203 -10.42 6.04 -11.52
C ALA A 203 -11.96 6.04 -11.47
N LEU A 204 -12.56 6.03 -10.27
CA LEU A 204 -13.99 5.93 -10.07
C LEU A 204 -14.59 7.29 -9.67
N ASP A 205 -15.87 7.52 -10.00
CA ASP A 205 -16.63 8.67 -9.46
C ASP A 205 -16.85 8.54 -7.94
N VAL A 206 -17.11 9.66 -7.27
CA VAL A 206 -17.18 9.76 -5.80
C VAL A 206 -18.21 8.79 -5.20
N SER A 207 -19.34 8.58 -5.86
CA SER A 207 -20.41 7.71 -5.34
C SER A 207 -20.01 6.23 -5.44
N VAL A 208 -19.38 5.84 -6.54
CA VAL A 208 -18.86 4.48 -6.75
C VAL A 208 -17.63 4.21 -5.88
N GLN A 209 -16.79 5.23 -5.62
CA GLN A 209 -15.70 5.14 -4.63
C GLN A 209 -16.22 4.73 -3.26
N ALA A 210 -17.22 5.46 -2.72
CA ALA A 210 -17.79 5.17 -1.41
C ALA A 210 -18.37 3.74 -1.33
N GLN A 211 -19.10 3.30 -2.37
CA GLN A 211 -19.63 1.94 -2.45
C GLN A 211 -18.52 0.89 -2.49
N THR A 212 -17.42 1.16 -3.22
CA THR A 212 -16.29 0.23 -3.32
C THR A 212 -15.52 0.14 -2.00
N LEU A 213 -15.35 1.25 -1.29
CA LEU A 213 -14.70 1.26 0.04
C LEU A 213 -15.52 0.47 1.07
N ASN A 214 -16.85 0.65 1.09
CA ASN A 214 -17.74 -0.13 1.96
C ASN A 214 -17.64 -1.63 1.62
N LEU A 215 -17.73 -1.98 0.34
CA LEU A 215 -17.53 -3.36 -0.11
C LEU A 215 -16.19 -3.95 0.36
N MET A 216 -15.09 -3.19 0.25
CA MET A 216 -13.77 -3.66 0.71
C MET A 216 -13.73 -3.88 2.23
N ASN A 217 -14.41 -3.03 3.01
CA ASN A 217 -14.54 -3.21 4.46
C ASN A 217 -15.35 -4.48 4.80
N ASP A 218 -16.46 -4.74 4.10
CA ASP A 218 -17.26 -5.95 4.27
C ASP A 218 -16.42 -7.20 3.94
N LEU A 219 -15.72 -7.19 2.81
CA LEU A 219 -14.82 -8.28 2.40
C LEU A 219 -13.67 -8.49 3.39
N LYS A 220 -13.11 -7.41 3.97
CA LYS A 220 -12.09 -7.50 5.03
C LYS A 220 -12.61 -8.29 6.22
N ALA A 221 -13.82 -8.01 6.66
CA ALA A 221 -14.46 -8.71 7.78
C ALA A 221 -14.81 -10.17 7.44
N ASP A 222 -15.42 -10.41 6.27
CA ASP A 222 -15.87 -11.73 5.82
C ASP A 222 -14.72 -12.73 5.64
N PHE A 223 -13.61 -12.29 5.07
CA PHE A 223 -12.45 -13.12 4.73
C PHE A 223 -11.28 -12.96 5.71
N ASN A 224 -11.42 -12.14 6.76
CA ASN A 224 -10.33 -11.76 7.67
C ASN A 224 -9.07 -11.28 6.94
N LEU A 225 -9.26 -10.39 5.97
CA LEU A 225 -8.18 -9.88 5.11
C LEU A 225 -7.39 -8.79 5.81
N ALA A 226 -6.09 -8.73 5.53
CA ALA A 226 -5.29 -7.55 5.76
C ALA A 226 -5.08 -6.79 4.45
N TYR A 227 -5.13 -5.45 4.49
CA TYR A 227 -4.88 -4.61 3.33
C TYR A 227 -3.64 -3.74 3.49
N ILE A 228 -2.87 -3.58 2.40
CA ILE A 228 -1.99 -2.43 2.20
C ILE A 228 -2.70 -1.54 1.19
N PHE A 229 -3.29 -0.44 1.66
CA PHE A 229 -4.12 0.43 0.84
C PHE A 229 -3.33 1.66 0.40
N ILE A 230 -2.89 1.68 -0.87
CA ILE A 230 -2.14 2.78 -1.46
C ILE A 230 -3.13 3.78 -2.04
N ALA A 231 -3.04 5.04 -1.62
CA ALA A 231 -3.82 6.14 -2.21
C ALA A 231 -3.07 7.46 -2.10
N HIS A 232 -3.51 8.43 -2.90
CA HIS A 232 -3.08 9.82 -2.81
C HIS A 232 -4.11 10.72 -2.12
N ASP A 233 -5.37 10.26 -2.00
CA ASP A 233 -6.44 10.97 -1.30
C ASP A 233 -6.50 10.55 0.17
N LEU A 234 -6.15 11.49 1.05
CA LEU A 234 -6.14 11.28 2.50
C LEU A 234 -7.54 11.08 3.08
N SER A 235 -8.59 11.64 2.46
CA SER A 235 -9.97 11.44 2.92
C SER A 235 -10.41 9.99 2.73
N VAL A 236 -10.04 9.39 1.60
CA VAL A 236 -10.27 7.97 1.31
C VAL A 236 -9.56 7.09 2.33
N VAL A 237 -8.27 7.39 2.60
CA VAL A 237 -7.45 6.61 3.53
C VAL A 237 -7.96 6.72 4.96
N GLN A 238 -8.40 7.90 5.39
CA GLN A 238 -9.01 8.10 6.72
C GLN A 238 -10.22 7.19 6.94
N HIS A 239 -11.00 6.93 5.88
CA HIS A 239 -12.22 6.14 5.97
C HIS A 239 -11.96 4.63 6.07
N ILE A 240 -10.92 4.11 5.41
CA ILE A 240 -10.69 2.66 5.30
C ILE A 240 -9.56 2.14 6.18
N SER A 241 -8.63 3.00 6.61
CA SER A 241 -7.39 2.57 7.25
C SER A 241 -7.45 2.59 8.76
N ASP A 242 -6.98 1.51 9.37
CA ASP A 242 -6.77 1.39 10.82
C ASP A 242 -5.49 2.14 11.23
N ARG A 243 -4.41 2.00 10.45
CA ARG A 243 -3.14 2.74 10.57
C ARG A 243 -2.76 3.35 9.24
N VAL A 244 -1.97 4.43 9.31
CA VAL A 244 -1.50 5.15 8.12
C VAL A 244 0.01 5.34 8.19
N ALA A 245 0.70 5.01 7.09
CA ALA A 245 2.11 5.29 6.86
C ALA A 245 2.23 6.37 5.78
N VAL A 246 2.86 7.48 6.14
CA VAL A 246 3.10 8.64 5.26
C VAL A 246 4.47 8.50 4.62
N MET A 247 4.51 8.42 3.30
CA MET A 247 5.74 8.23 2.52
C MET A 247 6.16 9.52 1.82
N TYR A 248 7.43 9.89 1.93
CA TYR A 248 8.05 11.02 1.25
C TYR A 248 9.35 10.58 0.58
N VAL A 249 9.45 10.75 -0.74
CA VAL A 249 10.64 10.44 -1.57
C VAL A 249 11.34 9.16 -1.14
N GLY A 250 10.61 8.04 -1.25
CA GLY A 250 11.13 6.70 -0.99
C GLY A 250 11.25 6.29 0.48
N ARG A 251 10.92 7.14 1.46
CA ARG A 251 11.05 6.86 2.89
C ARG A 251 9.75 7.06 3.66
N ILE A 252 9.59 6.37 4.79
CA ILE A 252 8.49 6.64 5.72
C ILE A 252 8.84 7.87 6.55
N ALA A 253 8.02 8.90 6.47
CA ALA A 253 8.11 10.11 7.27
C ALA A 253 7.43 9.94 8.64
N GLU A 254 6.26 9.28 8.64
CA GLU A 254 5.47 9.06 9.85
C GLU A 254 4.55 7.85 9.66
N MET A 255 4.29 7.08 10.73
CA MET A 255 3.35 5.97 10.73
C MET A 255 2.68 5.88 12.10
N ALA A 256 1.34 5.86 12.13
CA ALA A 256 0.58 5.78 13.37
C ALA A 256 -0.83 5.18 13.14
N ASP A 257 -1.55 4.97 14.25
CA ASP A 257 -3.01 4.83 14.22
C ASP A 257 -3.64 5.98 13.40
N SER A 258 -4.67 5.67 12.61
CA SER A 258 -5.29 6.64 11.71
C SER A 258 -5.76 7.88 12.48
N MET A 259 -6.54 7.70 13.56
CA MET A 259 -7.05 8.82 14.33
C MET A 259 -5.93 9.64 15.00
N ALA A 260 -4.89 8.97 15.52
CA ALA A 260 -3.75 9.64 16.12
C ALA A 260 -2.99 10.50 15.09
N LEU A 261 -2.75 9.97 13.89
CA LEU A 261 -2.05 10.68 12.83
C LEU A 261 -2.83 11.90 12.31
N TYR A 262 -4.16 11.77 12.15
CA TYR A 262 -4.99 12.88 11.69
C TYR A 262 -5.20 13.96 12.76
N ASN A 263 -5.20 13.61 14.05
CA ASN A 263 -5.45 14.55 15.13
C ASN A 263 -4.17 15.18 15.67
N ALA A 264 -3.06 14.46 15.72
CA ALA A 264 -1.82 14.90 16.32
C ALA A 264 -0.59 14.40 15.52
N PRO A 265 -0.38 14.90 14.28
CA PRO A 265 0.78 14.55 13.49
C PRO A 265 2.08 14.98 14.18
N LEU A 266 3.14 14.21 13.97
CA LEU A 266 4.46 14.47 14.54
C LEU A 266 5.51 14.87 13.49
N HIS A 267 5.17 14.77 12.19
CA HIS A 267 6.06 15.18 11.12
C HIS A 267 5.50 16.40 10.37
N PRO A 268 6.29 17.46 10.11
CA PRO A 268 5.83 18.67 9.40
C PRO A 268 5.26 18.42 8.00
N TYR A 269 5.71 17.36 7.31
CA TYR A 269 5.13 16.95 6.04
C TYR A 269 3.70 16.41 6.21
N THR A 270 3.47 15.60 7.24
CA THR A 270 2.13 15.09 7.57
C THR A 270 1.18 16.23 7.90
N GLU A 271 1.61 17.19 8.72
CA GLU A 271 0.84 18.42 9.03
C GLU A 271 0.45 19.16 7.74
N ALA A 272 1.39 19.34 6.83
CA ALA A 272 1.14 20.03 5.56
C ALA A 272 0.14 19.25 4.69
N LEU A 273 0.27 17.92 4.58
CA LEU A 273 -0.68 17.06 3.87
C LEU A 273 -2.08 17.14 4.48
N MET A 274 -2.20 17.03 5.82
CA MET A 274 -3.47 17.13 6.53
C MET A 274 -4.12 18.51 6.34
N SER A 275 -3.31 19.57 6.26
CA SER A 275 -3.80 20.90 5.95
C SER A 275 -4.46 21.00 4.57
N ALA A 276 -4.16 20.13 3.62
CA ALA A 276 -4.71 20.13 2.27
C ALA A 276 -6.02 19.33 2.12
N VAL A 277 -6.38 18.48 3.11
CA VAL A 277 -7.63 17.67 3.07
C VAL A 277 -8.87 18.58 3.02
N PRO A 278 -9.77 18.45 2.01
CA PRO A 278 -10.98 19.22 1.94
C PRO A 278 -11.93 18.97 3.12
N ARG A 279 -12.64 20.00 3.58
CA ARG A 279 -13.64 19.85 4.64
C ARG A 279 -15.05 20.06 4.10
N PRO A 280 -16.03 19.31 4.61
CA PRO A 280 -17.42 19.47 4.19
C PRO A 280 -18.02 20.84 4.52
N ASN A 281 -17.46 21.54 5.53
CA ASN A 281 -18.01 22.83 5.99
C ASN A 281 -17.30 24.01 5.28
N PRO A 282 -17.97 24.69 4.33
CA PRO A 282 -17.40 25.82 3.57
C PRO A 282 -17.19 27.10 4.42
N ARG A 283 -17.79 27.18 5.61
CA ARG A 283 -17.66 28.34 6.51
C ARG A 283 -16.37 28.33 7.31
N LEU A 284 -15.70 27.17 7.43
CA LEU A 284 -14.43 27.06 8.12
C LEU A 284 -13.32 27.55 7.19
N LYS A 285 -12.77 28.74 7.48
CA LYS A 285 -11.56 29.24 6.81
C LYS A 285 -10.39 28.40 7.23
N LYS A 286 -9.81 27.66 6.30
CA LYS A 286 -8.64 26.81 6.52
C LYS A 286 -7.38 27.55 6.10
N GLU A 287 -6.41 27.66 7.00
CA GLU A 287 -5.06 28.02 6.62
C GLU A 287 -4.35 26.80 6.03
N ARG A 288 -4.36 26.70 4.69
CA ARG A 288 -3.59 25.67 3.99
C ARG A 288 -2.11 25.97 4.13
N ILE A 289 -1.34 25.00 4.61
CA ILE A 289 0.12 25.09 4.62
C ILE A 289 0.62 24.86 3.19
N VAL A 290 1.09 25.94 2.57
CA VAL A 290 1.69 25.86 1.23
C VAL A 290 3.16 25.47 1.39
N MET A 291 3.49 24.25 0.97
CA MET A 291 4.88 23.79 0.91
C MET A 291 5.60 24.52 -0.21
N LYS A 292 6.73 25.17 0.10
CA LYS A 292 7.54 25.91 -0.88
C LYS A 292 8.48 24.95 -1.62
N GLY A 293 8.71 25.21 -2.91
CA GLY A 293 9.63 24.42 -3.75
C GLY A 293 9.04 23.07 -4.23
N ASP A 294 9.82 22.38 -5.05
CA ASP A 294 9.45 21.12 -5.67
C ASP A 294 9.74 19.93 -4.76
N VAL A 295 9.11 18.78 -5.07
CA VAL A 295 9.45 17.51 -4.44
C VAL A 295 10.90 17.17 -4.74
N ALA A 296 11.64 16.70 -3.75
CA ALA A 296 13.03 16.31 -3.92
C ALA A 296 13.16 15.21 -4.98
N ASP A 297 14.18 15.33 -5.85
CA ASP A 297 14.46 14.34 -6.89
C ASP A 297 14.98 13.03 -6.26
N PRO A 298 14.29 11.89 -6.44
CA PRO A 298 14.77 10.62 -5.93
C PRO A 298 16.06 10.11 -6.60
N GLY A 299 16.43 10.68 -7.75
CA GLY A 299 17.70 10.42 -8.42
C GLY A 299 18.88 11.23 -7.85
N ASN A 300 18.58 12.37 -7.22
CA ASN A 300 19.58 13.24 -6.58
C ASN A 300 18.99 13.87 -5.29
N PRO A 301 18.71 13.05 -4.27
CA PRO A 301 18.07 13.54 -3.06
C PRO A 301 18.97 14.51 -2.29
N PRO A 302 18.40 15.50 -1.60
CA PRO A 302 19.18 16.42 -0.77
C PRO A 302 19.83 15.66 0.39
N PRO A 303 20.99 16.14 0.91
CA PRO A 303 21.61 15.55 2.10
C PRO A 303 20.70 15.76 3.33
N GLY A 304 20.88 14.92 4.35
CA GLY A 304 20.11 14.98 5.59
C GLY A 304 18.64 14.59 5.44
N CYS A 305 17.75 15.29 6.14
CA CYS A 305 16.31 15.07 6.04
C CYS A 305 15.80 15.41 4.64
N LEU A 306 15.16 14.46 3.95
CA LEU A 306 14.69 14.67 2.57
C LEU A 306 13.67 15.80 2.45
N PHE A 307 12.93 16.09 3.52
CA PHE A 307 11.91 17.13 3.54
C PHE A 307 12.46 18.52 3.92
N HIS A 308 13.72 18.63 4.40
CA HIS A 308 14.25 19.90 4.91
C HIS A 308 14.14 21.10 3.94
N PRO A 309 14.27 20.97 2.59
CA PRO A 309 14.14 22.12 1.70
C PRO A 309 12.74 22.72 1.66
N ARG A 310 11.72 21.95 2.03
CA ARG A 310 10.30 22.35 2.04
C ARG A 310 9.75 22.56 3.45
N CYS A 311 10.54 22.22 4.48
CA CYS A 311 10.13 22.25 5.88
C CYS A 311 10.27 23.65 6.46
N ARG A 312 9.17 24.24 6.94
CA ARG A 312 9.16 25.55 7.61
C ARG A 312 9.85 25.58 8.98
N TYR A 313 10.10 24.40 9.55
CA TYR A 313 10.74 24.21 10.85
C TYR A 313 12.19 23.71 10.73
N ALA A 314 12.75 23.66 9.51
CA ALA A 314 14.08 23.10 9.29
C ALA A 314 15.17 23.84 10.07
N VAL A 315 16.02 23.10 10.77
CA VAL A 315 17.22 23.56 11.46
C VAL A 315 18.48 23.01 10.77
N ASP A 316 19.66 23.47 11.16
CA ASP A 316 20.91 23.07 10.48
C ASP A 316 21.18 21.57 10.55
N LYS A 317 20.81 20.90 11.64
CA LYS A 317 20.88 19.44 11.77
C LYS A 317 20.09 18.72 10.65
N CYS A 318 18.94 19.27 10.25
CA CYS A 318 18.12 18.69 9.18
C CYS A 318 18.82 18.71 7.81
N LYS A 319 19.80 19.59 7.60
CA LYS A 319 20.54 19.72 6.34
C LYS A 319 21.65 18.68 6.19
N THR A 320 22.10 18.09 7.30
CA THR A 320 23.29 17.22 7.34
C THR A 320 23.02 15.81 7.80
N GLU A 321 22.03 15.59 8.69
CA GLU A 321 21.74 14.31 9.29
C GLU A 321 20.39 13.76 8.80
N ILE A 322 20.35 12.46 8.46
CA ILE A 322 19.12 11.75 8.10
C ILE A 322 18.41 11.34 9.39
N PRO A 323 17.17 11.81 9.63
CA PRO A 323 16.40 11.37 10.78
C PRO A 323 16.02 9.89 10.63
N GLN A 324 16.22 9.11 11.69
CA GLN A 324 15.80 7.70 11.73
C GLN A 324 14.32 7.59 12.08
N LEU A 325 13.63 6.60 11.51
CA LEU A 325 12.26 6.26 11.90
C LEU A 325 12.28 5.66 13.31
N ARG A 326 11.74 6.38 14.29
CA ARG A 326 11.72 5.96 15.71
C ARG A 326 10.32 5.98 16.27
N GLU A 327 10.03 5.07 17.19
CA GLU A 327 8.79 5.05 17.95
C GLU A 327 8.85 6.13 19.04
N LEU A 328 8.04 7.17 18.91
CA LEU A 328 7.98 8.28 19.87
C LEU A 328 6.85 8.10 20.91
N LYS A 329 5.73 7.53 20.48
CA LYS A 329 4.61 7.11 21.31
C LYS A 329 4.24 5.66 20.92
N PRO A 330 3.52 4.91 21.75
CA PRO A 330 3.11 3.55 21.40
C PRO A 330 2.48 3.48 20.00
N ASP A 331 3.04 2.66 19.11
CA ASP A 331 2.66 2.49 17.71
C ASP A 331 2.68 3.77 16.84
N HIS A 332 3.33 4.84 17.29
CA HIS A 332 3.51 6.08 16.56
C HIS A 332 4.99 6.32 16.23
N TYR A 333 5.34 6.11 14.98
CA TYR A 333 6.70 6.19 14.45
C TYR A 333 6.88 7.47 13.64
N VAL A 334 8.01 8.15 13.81
CA VAL A 334 8.30 9.40 13.10
C VAL A 334 9.78 9.53 12.75
N SER A 335 10.03 10.08 11.56
CA SER A 335 11.36 10.35 11.02
C SER A 335 11.63 11.86 10.99
N CYS A 336 11.63 12.48 12.18
CA CYS A 336 11.87 13.93 12.37
C CYS A 336 12.78 14.19 13.56
N HIS A 337 13.77 15.09 13.38
CA HIS A 337 14.68 15.50 14.47
C HIS A 337 13.97 16.29 15.57
N LEU A 338 12.91 17.02 15.19
CA LEU A 338 12.21 17.97 16.06
C LEU A 338 10.86 17.40 16.56
N ALA A 339 10.58 16.12 16.37
CA ALA A 339 9.27 15.53 16.68
C ALA A 339 8.89 15.61 18.18
N ASP A 340 9.89 15.71 19.07
CA ASP A 340 9.69 15.89 20.52
C ASP A 340 9.41 17.35 20.92
N GLU A 341 9.69 18.30 20.03
CA GLU A 341 9.68 19.75 20.33
C GLU A 341 8.52 20.48 19.65
N LEU A 342 8.04 19.95 18.51
CA LEU A 342 7.03 20.62 17.70
C LEU A 342 5.61 20.26 18.15
N GLU A 343 4.78 21.27 18.32
CA GLU A 343 3.33 21.14 18.44
C GLU A 343 2.69 21.37 17.05
N LEU A 344 2.43 20.28 16.33
CA LEU A 344 1.87 20.31 14.98
C LEU A 344 0.34 20.17 15.03
N LYS A 345 -0.33 20.85 14.10
CA LYS A 345 -1.80 20.90 14.05
C LYS A 345 -2.38 19.74 13.23
N GLY A 346 -3.23 18.96 13.85
CA GLY A 346 -4.06 17.96 13.17
C GLY A 346 -5.34 18.53 12.56
N ILE A 347 -6.15 17.65 11.95
CA ILE A 347 -7.43 18.04 11.34
C ILE A 347 -8.43 18.49 12.43
N ALA A 348 -8.43 17.89 13.62
CA ALA A 348 -9.40 18.17 14.69
C ALA A 348 -9.23 19.57 15.31
N GLU A 349 -8.00 20.10 15.40
CA GLU A 349 -7.71 21.43 15.98
C GLU A 349 -8.06 22.59 15.03
N ILE A 350 -8.50 22.27 13.86
CA ILE A 350 -8.91 23.24 12.85
C ILE A 350 -10.47 23.31 12.80
N ASN A 351 -11.17 22.78 13.80
CA ASN A 351 -12.65 22.91 14.00
C ASN A 351 -13.01 24.20 14.71
#